data_2361b4f8302fbdc048f933eb82b0746d
#
_entry.id   2361b4f8302fbdc048f933eb82b0746d
#
_cell.length_a   1.000
_cell.length_b   1.000
_cell.length_c   1.000
_cell.angle_alpha   90.00
_cell.angle_beta   90.00
_cell.angle_gamma   90.00
#
_symmetry.space_group_name_H-M   'P 1'
#
loop_
_entity.id
_entity.type
_entity.pdbx_description
1 polymer ?
#
loop_
_entity_poly.entity_id
_entity_poly.type
_entity_poly.pdbx_seq_one_letter_code
_entity_poly.pdbx_strand_id
1 'polypeptide(L)'
;MNLNSQTFSSTRKPKNFNNPEHFIEGWYWVIPSRNLRVGEVKPVTILGRELVIYRGKDRRVVTFDAYCPHMGAHLAEGKVEGNALRCFFHHWKFDAEGMCIDIPCLDTPPSLKLQTWPTAEKYGMIWVWTGEIPQQPLPFVPELEQKECDVAIHSHFVINCHPSVVMINAIDAQHLNTVHKLPIEIIFERQELNENAMIFSNTTPIKDNFFFIKLIRIFYKNAITYSICYWYGSIGIVTLGPDFFHVHMMVAVRLHEGGKTEGQVLLMTKKRKGIFGWLYNRVVLWLTKIAAKYFLMGDIKILQTIQFDLKTPIKVDQPIMQFINHVEKQQSLMWGTWQEARSRDLESKPKRERWQDTMSND
;
A
#
# COMPACT_ATOMS: atom_id res chain seq x y z
N MET A 1 5.60 33.51 -32.89
CA MET A 1 4.61 32.47 -32.58
C MET A 1 4.42 32.45 -31.06
N ASN A 2 3.25 32.91 -30.63
CA ASN A 2 2.95 33.07 -29.18
C ASN A 2 2.82 31.76 -28.49
N LEU A 3 3.77 31.47 -27.59
CA LEU A 3 3.65 30.39 -26.59
C LEU A 3 2.73 30.89 -25.49
N ASN A 4 1.48 30.43 -25.50
CA ASN A 4 0.57 30.62 -24.39
C ASN A 4 1.17 29.93 -23.14
N SER A 5 1.75 30.73 -22.27
CA SER A 5 2.05 30.38 -20.89
C SER A 5 0.71 30.25 -20.14
N GLN A 6 0.15 29.06 -20.09
CA GLN A 6 -0.87 28.77 -19.11
C GLN A 6 -0.18 28.76 -17.73
N THR A 7 -0.26 29.88 -17.05
CA THR A 7 0.08 30.05 -15.64
C THR A 7 -0.89 29.22 -14.81
N PHE A 8 -0.42 28.06 -14.32
CA PHE A 8 -1.11 27.29 -13.31
C PHE A 8 -0.96 28.01 -11.95
N SER A 9 -1.79 29.03 -11.72
CA SER A 9 -1.93 29.62 -10.40
C SER A 9 -3.02 28.87 -9.65
N SER A 10 -2.64 27.87 -8.86
CA SER A 10 -3.50 27.33 -7.82
C SER A 10 -2.84 27.60 -6.47
N THR A 11 -3.29 28.64 -5.81
CA THR A 11 -2.92 29.04 -4.44
C THR A 11 -3.57 28.16 -3.36
N ARG A 12 -4.27 27.10 -3.71
CA ARG A 12 -4.86 26.14 -2.77
C ARG A 12 -3.82 25.07 -2.42
N LYS A 13 -3.48 24.93 -1.13
CA LYS A 13 -2.70 23.77 -0.66
C LYS A 13 -3.39 22.47 -1.12
N PRO A 14 -2.64 21.49 -1.62
CA PRO A 14 -3.19 20.19 -1.97
C PRO A 14 -3.97 19.59 -0.81
N LYS A 15 -5.10 18.94 -1.09
CA LYS A 15 -5.94 18.31 -0.07
C LYS A 15 -5.32 17.01 0.43
N ASN A 16 -4.89 16.16 -0.49
CA ASN A 16 -4.41 14.79 -0.21
C ASN A 16 -2.91 14.63 -0.49
N PHE A 17 -2.42 15.23 -1.58
CA PHE A 17 -1.03 15.09 -1.98
C PHE A 17 -0.09 15.82 -1.02
N ASN A 18 0.94 15.11 -0.53
CA ASN A 18 1.95 15.65 0.39
C ASN A 18 1.35 16.33 1.65
N ASN A 19 0.21 15.83 2.11
CA ASN A 19 -0.47 16.34 3.29
C ASN A 19 -0.45 15.26 4.41
N PRO A 20 0.36 15.46 5.47
CA PRO A 20 0.51 14.47 6.53
C PRO A 20 -0.71 14.32 7.43
N GLU A 21 -1.71 15.18 7.29
CA GLU A 21 -2.95 15.15 8.08
C GLU A 21 -4.09 14.44 7.37
N HIS A 22 -3.93 14.11 6.07
CA HIS A 22 -4.96 13.45 5.27
C HIS A 22 -4.51 12.08 4.79
N PHE A 23 -5.40 11.12 4.91
CA PHE A 23 -5.21 9.76 4.43
C PHE A 23 -6.17 9.48 3.27
N ILE A 24 -5.76 8.62 2.37
CA ILE A 24 -6.59 8.15 1.25
C ILE A 24 -7.20 6.81 1.64
N GLU A 25 -8.50 6.63 1.39
CA GLU A 25 -9.14 5.33 1.54
C GLU A 25 -8.57 4.34 0.51
N GLY A 26 -8.21 3.15 0.97
CA GLY A 26 -7.59 2.15 0.09
C GLY A 26 -7.10 0.91 0.82
N TRP A 27 -6.47 0.03 0.04
CA TRP A 27 -5.77 -1.13 0.57
C TRP A 27 -4.38 -0.75 1.07
N TYR A 28 -4.10 -1.07 2.32
CA TYR A 28 -2.78 -0.89 2.92
C TYR A 28 -2.20 -2.22 3.37
N TRP A 29 -0.91 -2.42 3.08
CA TRP A 29 -0.18 -3.58 3.57
C TRP A 29 0.00 -3.49 5.10
N VAL A 30 -0.02 -4.66 5.75
CA VAL A 30 0.11 -4.77 7.21
C VAL A 30 1.46 -5.38 7.57
N ILE A 31 1.59 -6.68 7.34
CA ILE A 31 2.83 -7.45 7.56
C ILE A 31 2.93 -8.57 6.52
N PRO A 32 4.13 -9.16 6.32
CA PRO A 32 4.25 -10.43 5.61
C PRO A 32 3.37 -11.52 6.22
N SER A 33 2.63 -12.22 5.39
CA SER A 33 1.67 -13.25 5.79
C SER A 33 2.29 -14.35 6.67
N ARG A 34 3.55 -14.72 6.38
CA ARG A 34 4.33 -15.69 7.17
C ARG A 34 4.64 -15.25 8.62
N ASN A 35 4.51 -13.96 8.90
CA ASN A 35 4.78 -13.39 10.21
C ASN A 35 3.58 -13.48 11.17
N LEU A 36 2.44 -14.04 10.72
CA LEU A 36 1.28 -14.32 11.56
C LEU A 36 0.94 -15.80 11.47
N ARG A 37 1.19 -16.54 12.55
CA ARG A 37 0.94 -17.99 12.63
C ARG A 37 -0.52 -18.28 12.92
N VAL A 38 -0.97 -19.50 12.62
CA VAL A 38 -2.29 -19.98 13.05
C VAL A 38 -2.38 -19.97 14.57
N GLY A 39 -3.46 -19.42 15.10
CA GLY A 39 -3.66 -19.25 16.55
C GLY A 39 -2.93 -18.05 17.16
N GLU A 40 -2.27 -17.21 16.35
CA GLU A 40 -1.56 -16.02 16.81
C GLU A 40 -2.41 -14.76 16.61
N VAL A 41 -2.33 -13.83 17.57
CA VAL A 41 -2.85 -12.47 17.51
C VAL A 41 -1.70 -11.48 17.63
N LYS A 42 -1.74 -10.36 16.88
CA LYS A 42 -0.72 -9.30 16.92
C LYS A 42 -1.35 -7.91 16.90
N PRO A 43 -0.77 -6.96 17.66
CA PRO A 43 -1.09 -5.55 17.50
C PRO A 43 -0.45 -5.01 16.22
N VAL A 44 -1.15 -4.12 15.54
CA VAL A 44 -0.64 -3.38 14.38
C VAL A 44 -1.21 -1.96 14.39
N THR A 45 -0.44 -0.99 13.91
CA THR A 45 -0.92 0.38 13.72
C THR A 45 -0.90 0.72 12.24
N ILE A 46 -2.02 1.16 11.72
CA ILE A 46 -2.16 1.58 10.32
C ILE A 46 -2.72 2.98 10.29
N LEU A 47 -2.00 3.92 9.69
CA LEU A 47 -2.42 5.32 9.56
C LEU A 47 -2.93 5.91 10.89
N GLY A 48 -2.22 5.61 12.00
CA GLY A 48 -2.53 6.08 13.34
C GLY A 48 -3.62 5.32 14.09
N ARG A 49 -4.33 4.39 13.44
CA ARG A 49 -5.33 3.55 14.10
C ARG A 49 -4.71 2.27 14.64
N GLU A 50 -4.95 1.98 15.90
CA GLU A 50 -4.53 0.76 16.55
C GLU A 50 -5.53 -0.37 16.24
N LEU A 51 -5.01 -1.45 15.70
CA LEU A 51 -5.76 -2.63 15.27
C LEU A 51 -5.13 -3.89 15.86
N VAL A 52 -5.87 -4.99 15.86
CA VAL A 52 -5.34 -6.33 16.07
C VAL A 52 -5.63 -7.18 14.85
N ILE A 53 -4.65 -7.97 14.46
CA ILE A 53 -4.81 -9.01 13.44
C ILE A 53 -4.60 -10.37 14.09
N TYR A 54 -5.44 -11.34 13.75
CA TYR A 54 -5.23 -12.72 14.19
C TYR A 54 -5.49 -13.70 13.06
N ARG A 55 -4.91 -14.90 13.17
CA ARG A 55 -5.17 -16.00 12.24
C ARG A 55 -5.91 -17.13 12.93
N GLY A 56 -7.13 -17.40 12.49
CA GLY A 56 -7.95 -18.51 12.97
C GLY A 56 -7.39 -19.88 12.60
N LYS A 57 -7.98 -20.94 13.16
CA LYS A 57 -7.66 -22.34 12.84
C LYS A 57 -7.94 -22.69 11.38
N ASP A 58 -8.93 -22.04 10.77
CA ASP A 58 -9.26 -22.10 9.34
C ASP A 58 -8.25 -21.39 8.44
N ARG A 59 -7.22 -20.79 9.03
CA ARG A 59 -6.16 -19.98 8.41
C ARG A 59 -6.60 -18.61 7.90
N ARG A 60 -7.86 -18.23 8.03
CA ARG A 60 -8.34 -16.90 7.68
C ARG A 60 -7.71 -15.86 8.60
N VAL A 61 -7.30 -14.74 8.03
CA VAL A 61 -6.83 -13.58 8.80
C VAL A 61 -8.01 -12.63 9.00
N VAL A 62 -8.13 -12.15 10.22
CA VAL A 62 -9.19 -11.21 10.63
C VAL A 62 -8.53 -10.01 11.28
N THR A 63 -9.09 -8.83 11.02
CA THR A 63 -8.64 -7.55 11.61
C THR A 63 -9.77 -6.91 12.39
N PHE A 64 -9.50 -6.55 13.63
CA PHE A 64 -10.40 -5.83 14.54
C PHE A 64 -9.77 -4.52 14.99
N ASP A 65 -10.60 -3.62 15.51
CA ASP A 65 -10.13 -2.54 16.39
C ASP A 65 -9.39 -3.14 17.60
N ALA A 66 -8.37 -2.44 18.07
CA ALA A 66 -7.45 -2.98 19.08
C ALA A 66 -8.09 -3.23 20.45
N TYR A 67 -9.19 -2.54 20.79
CA TYR A 67 -9.70 -2.50 22.13
C TYR A 67 -11.04 -3.20 22.30
N CYS A 68 -11.12 -4.03 23.36
CA CYS A 68 -12.35 -4.71 23.72
C CYS A 68 -13.46 -3.70 24.08
N PRO A 69 -14.67 -3.81 23.50
CA PRO A 69 -15.75 -2.85 23.70
C PRO A 69 -16.31 -2.86 25.13
N HIS A 70 -15.97 -3.88 25.94
CA HIS A 70 -16.40 -3.96 27.34
C HIS A 70 -15.75 -2.87 28.20
N MET A 71 -14.43 -2.94 28.40
CA MET A 71 -13.69 -2.03 29.28
C MET A 71 -12.34 -1.57 28.67
N GLY A 72 -12.18 -1.68 27.37
CA GLY A 72 -11.00 -1.17 26.67
C GLY A 72 -9.71 -1.97 26.89
N ALA A 73 -9.79 -3.26 27.24
CA ALA A 73 -8.61 -4.11 27.29
C ALA A 73 -8.07 -4.33 25.87
N HIS A 74 -6.74 -4.25 25.70
CA HIS A 74 -6.12 -4.44 24.39
C HIS A 74 -6.21 -5.90 23.95
N LEU A 75 -6.86 -6.17 22.81
CA LEU A 75 -7.18 -7.52 22.34
C LEU A 75 -5.97 -8.33 21.88
N ALA A 76 -4.81 -7.71 21.66
CA ALA A 76 -3.56 -8.43 21.36
C ALA A 76 -3.05 -9.27 22.55
N GLU A 77 -3.44 -8.93 23.78
CA GLU A 77 -3.16 -9.72 24.98
C GLU A 77 -4.10 -10.94 25.11
N GLY A 78 -5.08 -11.04 24.20
CA GLY A 78 -6.06 -12.11 24.18
C GLY A 78 -5.53 -13.38 23.58
N LYS A 79 -6.43 -14.36 23.40
CA LYS A 79 -6.10 -15.68 22.88
C LYS A 79 -7.03 -16.05 21.71
N VAL A 80 -6.44 -16.60 20.65
CA VAL A 80 -7.21 -17.17 19.54
C VAL A 80 -7.69 -18.57 19.94
N GLU A 81 -9.00 -18.80 19.90
CA GLU A 81 -9.65 -20.07 20.19
C GLU A 81 -10.50 -20.51 19.01
N GLY A 82 -10.01 -21.49 18.26
CA GLY A 82 -10.62 -21.86 16.98
C GLY A 82 -10.49 -20.74 15.98
N ASN A 83 -11.61 -20.18 15.53
CA ASN A 83 -11.67 -19.03 14.60
C ASN A 83 -12.09 -17.72 15.28
N ALA A 84 -12.11 -17.70 16.62
CA ALA A 84 -12.54 -16.57 17.41
C ALA A 84 -11.41 -16.01 18.27
N LEU A 85 -11.51 -14.74 18.66
CA LEU A 85 -10.58 -14.06 19.57
C LEU A 85 -11.24 -13.87 20.94
N ARG A 86 -10.58 -14.34 22.00
CA ARG A 86 -11.01 -14.18 23.38
C ARG A 86 -10.17 -13.09 24.05
N CYS A 87 -10.86 -12.08 24.61
CA CYS A 87 -10.25 -11.05 25.44
C CYS A 87 -9.66 -11.68 26.71
N PHE A 88 -8.45 -11.26 27.12
CA PHE A 88 -7.80 -11.83 28.29
C PHE A 88 -8.40 -11.34 29.62
N PHE A 89 -9.07 -10.16 29.61
CA PHE A 89 -9.53 -9.52 30.86
C PHE A 89 -10.78 -10.19 31.45
N HIS A 90 -11.91 -10.16 30.72
CA HIS A 90 -13.16 -10.79 31.17
C HIS A 90 -13.63 -11.93 30.30
N HIS A 91 -12.76 -12.42 29.42
CA HIS A 91 -12.96 -13.60 28.57
C HIS A 91 -14.11 -13.49 27.56
N TRP A 92 -14.54 -12.25 27.21
CA TRP A 92 -15.48 -12.06 26.12
C TRP A 92 -14.88 -12.58 24.82
N LYS A 93 -15.68 -13.32 24.06
CA LYS A 93 -15.21 -13.99 22.85
C LYS A 93 -15.93 -13.44 21.64
N PHE A 94 -15.15 -13.10 20.61
CA PHE A 94 -15.63 -12.52 19.37
C PHE A 94 -15.33 -13.46 18.20
N ASP A 95 -16.34 -13.74 17.38
CA ASP A 95 -16.15 -14.50 16.14
C ASP A 95 -15.43 -13.69 15.04
N ALA A 96 -15.23 -14.30 13.87
CA ALA A 96 -14.52 -13.66 12.76
C ALA A 96 -15.27 -12.45 12.13
N GLU A 97 -16.56 -12.35 12.37
CA GLU A 97 -17.42 -11.26 11.95
C GLU A 97 -17.51 -10.14 13.01
N GLY A 98 -16.83 -10.35 14.16
CA GLY A 98 -16.78 -9.42 15.29
C GLY A 98 -17.94 -9.56 16.27
N MET A 99 -18.85 -10.52 16.07
CA MET A 99 -19.98 -10.73 16.99
C MET A 99 -19.49 -11.30 18.31
N CYS A 100 -19.99 -10.77 19.43
CA CYS A 100 -19.76 -11.35 20.74
C CYS A 100 -20.56 -12.66 20.86
N ILE A 101 -19.87 -13.79 20.99
CA ILE A 101 -20.47 -15.13 20.97
C ILE A 101 -20.41 -15.85 22.31
N ASP A 102 -19.65 -15.32 23.27
CA ASP A 102 -19.53 -15.92 24.61
C ASP A 102 -19.09 -14.86 25.63
N ILE A 103 -19.77 -14.87 26.78
CA ILE A 103 -19.44 -14.12 27.99
C ILE A 103 -19.62 -15.07 29.16
N PRO A 104 -18.55 -15.43 29.94
CA PRO A 104 -18.61 -16.51 30.93
C PRO A 104 -19.69 -16.40 32.02
N CYS A 105 -20.18 -15.20 32.31
CA CYS A 105 -21.18 -14.96 33.33
C CYS A 105 -22.63 -14.81 32.80
N LEU A 106 -22.84 -15.04 31.49
CA LEU A 106 -24.14 -14.92 30.83
C LEU A 106 -24.46 -16.16 29.99
N ASP A 107 -25.68 -16.67 30.14
CA ASP A 107 -26.17 -17.77 29.32
C ASP A 107 -26.32 -17.35 27.83
N THR A 108 -26.65 -16.08 27.59
CA THR A 108 -26.77 -15.51 26.24
C THR A 108 -26.04 -14.18 26.17
N PRO A 109 -25.02 -14.05 25.33
CA PRO A 109 -24.33 -12.78 25.15
C PRO A 109 -25.25 -11.75 24.48
N PRO A 110 -25.09 -10.45 24.78
CA PRO A 110 -25.85 -9.38 24.10
C PRO A 110 -25.45 -9.32 22.63
N SER A 111 -26.36 -8.78 21.80
CA SER A 111 -26.06 -8.48 20.40
C SER A 111 -25.08 -7.31 20.30
N LEU A 112 -23.80 -7.60 20.43
CA LEU A 112 -22.71 -6.63 20.40
C LEU A 112 -21.70 -7.04 19.34
N LYS A 113 -21.27 -6.06 18.55
CA LYS A 113 -20.32 -6.27 17.47
C LYS A 113 -19.08 -5.40 17.64
N LEU A 114 -17.92 -6.03 17.62
CA LEU A 114 -16.62 -5.37 17.51
C LEU A 114 -16.40 -4.91 16.07
N GLN A 115 -15.83 -3.73 15.89
CA GLN A 115 -15.51 -3.23 14.56
C GLN A 115 -14.50 -4.13 13.86
N THR A 116 -14.87 -4.59 12.67
CA THR A 116 -14.03 -5.41 11.78
C THR A 116 -13.59 -4.60 10.58
N TRP A 117 -12.43 -4.95 10.02
CA TRP A 117 -11.90 -4.32 8.82
C TRP A 117 -11.68 -5.37 7.73
N PRO A 118 -12.13 -5.10 6.49
CA PRO A 118 -11.93 -6.04 5.39
C PRO A 118 -10.46 -6.38 5.22
N THR A 119 -10.16 -7.67 5.24
CA THR A 119 -8.78 -8.18 5.27
C THR A 119 -8.59 -9.18 4.14
N ALA A 120 -7.46 -9.10 3.45
CA ALA A 120 -7.10 -10.00 2.36
C ALA A 120 -5.64 -10.45 2.46
N GLU A 121 -5.36 -11.64 1.92
CA GLU A 121 -3.99 -12.12 1.74
C GLU A 121 -3.67 -12.26 0.25
N LYS A 122 -2.66 -11.55 -0.21
CA LYS A 122 -2.18 -11.63 -1.59
C LYS A 122 -0.71 -11.27 -1.65
N TYR A 123 0.02 -11.85 -2.58
CA TYR A 123 1.45 -11.59 -2.79
C TYR A 123 2.33 -11.86 -1.55
N GLY A 124 1.89 -12.78 -0.68
CA GLY A 124 2.58 -13.11 0.57
C GLY A 124 2.49 -12.03 1.67
N MET A 125 1.58 -11.07 1.51
CA MET A 125 1.29 -10.00 2.46
C MET A 125 -0.15 -10.06 2.94
N ILE A 126 -0.37 -9.57 4.15
CA ILE A 126 -1.69 -9.26 4.70
C ILE A 126 -1.99 -7.80 4.35
N TRP A 127 -3.21 -7.56 3.87
CA TRP A 127 -3.73 -6.24 3.47
C TRP A 127 -5.01 -5.95 4.22
N VAL A 128 -5.20 -4.69 4.58
CA VAL A 128 -6.43 -4.20 5.20
C VAL A 128 -6.98 -3.06 4.35
N TRP A 129 -8.28 -3.11 4.09
CA TRP A 129 -9.03 -2.01 3.52
C TRP A 129 -9.44 -1.03 4.62
N THR A 130 -9.22 0.25 4.41
CA THR A 130 -9.42 1.28 5.42
C THR A 130 -10.81 1.92 5.44
N GLY A 131 -11.74 1.42 4.64
CA GLY A 131 -13.16 1.76 4.67
C GLY A 131 -14.01 0.57 5.14
N GLU A 132 -15.33 0.76 5.24
CA GLU A 132 -16.25 -0.31 5.67
C GLU A 132 -16.40 -1.41 4.61
N ILE A 133 -16.52 -1.02 3.35
CA ILE A 133 -16.72 -1.93 2.22
C ILE A 133 -15.67 -1.62 1.16
N PRO A 134 -14.89 -2.61 0.70
CA PRO A 134 -13.93 -2.40 -0.37
C PRO A 134 -14.63 -1.98 -1.67
N GLN A 135 -14.36 -0.77 -2.11
CA GLN A 135 -14.91 -0.23 -3.35
C GLN A 135 -14.20 -0.78 -4.59
N GLN A 136 -12.96 -1.22 -4.41
CA GLN A 136 -12.09 -1.67 -5.49
C GLN A 136 -11.36 -2.96 -5.09
N PRO A 137 -10.97 -3.78 -6.06
CA PRO A 137 -10.19 -4.98 -5.78
C PRO A 137 -8.83 -4.62 -5.18
N LEU A 138 -8.23 -5.59 -4.50
CA LEU A 138 -6.85 -5.48 -4.02
C LEU A 138 -5.92 -5.21 -5.21
N PRO A 139 -4.96 -4.27 -5.09
CA PRO A 139 -4.07 -3.90 -6.16
C PRO A 139 -3.43 -5.09 -6.87
N PHE A 140 -3.40 -5.05 -8.18
CA PHE A 140 -2.84 -6.10 -9.00
C PHE A 140 -1.96 -5.52 -10.11
N VAL A 141 -1.07 -6.36 -10.60
CA VAL A 141 -0.30 -6.09 -11.82
C VAL A 141 -1.23 -6.36 -13.00
N PRO A 142 -1.58 -5.38 -13.86
CA PRO A 142 -2.53 -5.60 -14.97
C PRO A 142 -2.16 -6.81 -15.85
N GLU A 143 -0.89 -6.99 -16.14
CA GLU A 143 -0.40 -8.13 -16.93
C GLU A 143 -0.59 -9.49 -16.23
N LEU A 144 -0.66 -9.51 -14.89
CA LEU A 144 -0.76 -10.72 -14.06
C LEU A 144 -2.14 -10.89 -13.41
N GLU A 145 -3.15 -10.14 -13.81
CA GLU A 145 -4.46 -10.12 -13.14
C GLU A 145 -5.07 -11.51 -12.99
N GLN A 146 -5.01 -12.32 -14.05
CA GLN A 146 -5.56 -13.68 -14.08
C GLN A 146 -4.48 -14.78 -14.14
N LYS A 147 -3.23 -14.42 -13.78
CA LYS A 147 -2.10 -15.34 -13.87
C LYS A 147 -1.49 -15.56 -12.50
N GLU A 148 -1.05 -16.79 -12.24
CA GLU A 148 -0.23 -17.04 -11.06
C GLU A 148 1.13 -16.36 -11.20
N CYS A 149 1.64 -15.83 -10.09
CA CYS A 149 2.95 -15.20 -10.02
C CYS A 149 3.80 -15.78 -8.88
N ASP A 150 5.11 -15.76 -9.09
CA ASP A 150 6.08 -15.96 -8.03
C ASP A 150 6.44 -14.61 -7.42
N VAL A 151 6.47 -14.55 -6.11
CA VAL A 151 6.70 -13.30 -5.35
C VAL A 151 7.91 -13.46 -4.45
N ALA A 152 8.73 -12.42 -4.39
CA ALA A 152 9.79 -12.27 -3.39
C ALA A 152 9.59 -10.96 -2.64
N ILE A 153 9.42 -11.05 -1.32
CA ILE A 153 9.45 -9.88 -0.44
C ILE A 153 10.91 -9.41 -0.39
N HIS A 154 11.13 -8.14 -0.79
CA HIS A 154 12.48 -7.63 -0.94
C HIS A 154 12.93 -6.85 0.28
N SER A 155 12.38 -5.68 0.53
CA SER A 155 12.83 -4.77 1.58
C SER A 155 11.65 -4.07 2.24
N HIS A 156 11.85 -3.76 3.50
CA HIS A 156 11.06 -2.81 4.28
C HIS A 156 11.94 -1.58 4.51
N PHE A 157 11.35 -0.38 4.44
CA PHE A 157 12.09 0.87 4.63
C PHE A 157 11.23 1.91 5.34
N VAL A 158 11.92 2.85 6.00
CA VAL A 158 11.32 4.08 6.54
C VAL A 158 12.13 5.26 6.02
N ILE A 159 11.44 6.25 5.43
CA ILE A 159 12.06 7.42 4.80
C ILE A 159 11.41 8.70 5.35
N ASN A 160 12.23 9.75 5.50
CA ASN A 160 11.80 11.03 6.05
C ASN A 160 11.17 11.95 4.97
N CYS A 161 10.17 11.46 4.26
CA CYS A 161 9.33 12.25 3.34
C CYS A 161 7.92 11.65 3.27
N HIS A 162 6.98 12.38 2.70
CA HIS A 162 5.60 11.94 2.53
C HIS A 162 5.47 10.83 1.47
N PRO A 163 4.57 9.83 1.63
CA PRO A 163 4.37 8.74 0.67
C PRO A 163 4.16 9.18 -0.78
N SER A 164 3.40 10.24 -1.01
CA SER A 164 3.16 10.77 -2.36
C SER A 164 4.44 11.25 -3.05
N VAL A 165 5.44 11.72 -2.28
CA VAL A 165 6.73 12.14 -2.80
C VAL A 165 7.58 10.94 -3.21
N VAL A 166 7.46 9.83 -2.48
CA VAL A 166 8.09 8.56 -2.88
C VAL A 166 7.51 8.06 -4.20
N MET A 167 6.20 8.19 -4.37
CA MET A 167 5.52 7.69 -5.57
C MET A 167 5.90 8.44 -6.85
N ILE A 168 6.05 9.77 -6.81
CA ILE A 168 6.39 10.54 -8.01
C ILE A 168 7.80 10.26 -8.53
N ASN A 169 8.68 9.73 -7.70
CA ASN A 169 10.08 9.47 -8.07
C ASN A 169 10.21 8.58 -9.33
N ALA A 170 9.33 7.62 -9.49
CA ALA A 170 9.37 6.67 -10.60
C ALA A 170 8.81 7.23 -11.93
N ILE A 171 8.11 8.37 -11.93
CA ILE A 171 7.62 9.08 -13.11
C ILE A 171 8.33 10.41 -13.37
N ASP A 172 9.36 10.70 -12.61
CA ASP A 172 10.22 11.84 -12.85
C ASP A 172 11.27 11.49 -13.91
N ALA A 173 11.00 11.88 -15.16
CA ALA A 173 11.88 11.58 -16.28
C ALA A 173 13.28 12.22 -16.13
N GLN A 174 13.38 13.42 -15.53
CA GLN A 174 14.65 14.06 -15.29
C GLN A 174 15.47 13.29 -14.26
N HIS A 175 14.85 12.86 -13.17
CA HIS A 175 15.47 12.02 -12.15
C HIS A 175 16.02 10.70 -12.74
N LEU A 176 15.24 10.01 -13.55
CA LEU A 176 15.67 8.78 -14.21
C LEU A 176 16.90 8.99 -15.11
N ASN A 177 16.99 10.13 -15.80
CA ASN A 177 18.14 10.46 -16.65
C ASN A 177 19.35 10.96 -15.86
N THR A 178 19.15 11.76 -14.79
CA THR A 178 20.25 12.42 -14.06
C THR A 178 20.82 11.55 -12.94
N VAL A 179 19.97 10.95 -12.13
CA VAL A 179 20.39 10.14 -10.97
C VAL A 179 20.73 8.72 -11.40
N HIS A 180 19.84 8.08 -12.16
CA HIS A 180 20.04 6.70 -12.63
C HIS A 180 20.81 6.62 -13.95
N LYS A 181 21.10 7.75 -14.58
CA LYS A 181 21.89 7.85 -15.84
C LYS A 181 21.31 6.96 -16.94
N LEU A 182 19.98 6.83 -17.00
CA LEU A 182 19.35 6.07 -18.07
C LEU A 182 19.53 6.83 -19.39
N PRO A 183 20.20 6.25 -20.41
CA PRO A 183 20.53 6.94 -21.67
C PRO A 183 19.36 6.87 -22.66
N ILE A 184 18.14 7.08 -22.19
CA ILE A 184 16.92 7.00 -22.99
C ILE A 184 16.10 8.28 -22.83
N GLU A 185 15.40 8.67 -23.89
CA GLU A 185 14.41 9.70 -23.81
C GLU A 185 13.13 9.12 -23.21
N ILE A 186 12.63 9.70 -22.12
CA ILE A 186 11.46 9.19 -21.42
C ILE A 186 10.31 10.17 -21.65
N ILE A 187 9.29 9.70 -22.35
CA ILE A 187 8.04 10.41 -22.60
C ILE A 187 6.90 9.51 -22.15
N PHE A 188 6.27 9.87 -21.03
CA PHE A 188 5.19 9.08 -20.48
C PHE A 188 3.86 9.35 -21.18
N GLU A 189 3.19 8.28 -21.59
CA GLU A 189 1.80 8.26 -21.97
C GLU A 189 0.96 7.81 -20.78
N ARG A 190 -0.13 8.56 -20.51
CA ARG A 190 -1.04 8.27 -19.40
C ARG A 190 -2.26 7.51 -19.90
N GLN A 191 -2.64 6.45 -19.15
CA GLN A 191 -3.88 5.73 -19.30
C GLN A 191 -4.58 5.63 -17.94
N GLU A 192 -5.88 5.87 -17.86
CA GLU A 192 -6.69 5.57 -16.69
C GLU A 192 -7.16 4.11 -16.77
N LEU A 193 -6.89 3.34 -15.73
CA LEU A 193 -7.38 1.96 -15.61
C LEU A 193 -8.77 1.94 -14.96
N ASN A 194 -8.95 2.74 -13.91
CA ASN A 194 -10.23 3.02 -13.24
C ASN A 194 -10.07 4.28 -12.37
N GLU A 195 -11.08 4.62 -11.57
CA GLU A 195 -11.08 5.82 -10.72
C GLU A 195 -9.90 5.89 -9.72
N ASN A 196 -9.41 4.73 -9.28
CA ASN A 196 -8.36 4.60 -8.27
C ASN A 196 -7.01 4.16 -8.84
N ALA A 197 -6.93 3.85 -10.14
CA ALA A 197 -5.72 3.34 -10.77
C ALA A 197 -5.42 4.01 -12.11
N MET A 198 -4.14 4.32 -12.31
CA MET A 198 -3.63 4.91 -13.54
C MET A 198 -2.31 4.27 -13.94
N ILE A 199 -2.03 4.27 -15.23
CA ILE A 199 -0.79 3.74 -15.80
C ILE A 199 -0.05 4.86 -16.53
N PHE A 200 1.24 4.96 -16.28
CA PHE A 200 2.19 5.69 -17.12
C PHE A 200 3.04 4.68 -17.86
N SER A 201 3.10 4.78 -19.16
CA SER A 201 3.94 3.92 -20.01
C SER A 201 4.87 4.76 -20.86
N ASN A 202 6.09 4.26 -21.05
CA ASN A 202 7.06 4.81 -21.97
C ASN A 202 7.58 3.68 -22.87
N THR A 203 7.56 3.92 -24.16
CA THR A 203 8.15 3.02 -25.16
C THR A 203 9.18 3.80 -25.96
N THR A 204 10.44 3.65 -25.61
CA THR A 204 11.52 4.39 -26.26
C THR A 204 12.21 3.52 -27.31
N PRO A 205 12.31 4.00 -28.58
CA PRO A 205 13.13 3.35 -29.61
C PRO A 205 14.60 3.29 -29.20
N ILE A 206 15.26 2.18 -29.47
CA ILE A 206 16.68 1.99 -29.18
C ILE A 206 17.51 2.73 -30.23
N LYS A 207 18.19 3.82 -29.85
CA LYS A 207 19.09 4.59 -30.73
C LYS A 207 20.46 3.92 -30.82
N ASP A 208 21.09 3.92 -32.02
CA ASP A 208 22.27 3.11 -32.38
C ASP A 208 23.61 3.49 -31.72
N ASN A 209 23.67 4.50 -30.88
CA ASN A 209 24.92 5.17 -30.53
C ASN A 209 25.69 4.66 -29.28
N PHE A 210 25.34 3.52 -28.69
CA PHE A 210 25.96 3.04 -27.46
C PHE A 210 26.49 1.60 -27.55
N PHE A 211 27.71 1.36 -27.07
CA PHE A 211 28.33 0.02 -27.03
C PHE A 211 27.50 -1.01 -26.26
N PHE A 212 26.89 -0.61 -25.16
CA PHE A 212 25.95 -1.43 -24.37
C PHE A 212 24.66 -1.80 -25.12
N ILE A 213 24.29 -1.09 -26.15
CA ILE A 213 23.08 -1.33 -26.96
C ILE A 213 23.15 -2.65 -27.71
N LYS A 214 24.35 -3.10 -28.15
CA LYS A 214 24.47 -4.43 -28.75
C LYS A 214 24.06 -5.56 -27.81
N LEU A 215 24.34 -5.41 -26.50
CA LEU A 215 23.91 -6.38 -25.47
C LEU A 215 22.41 -6.25 -25.19
N ILE A 216 21.90 -5.02 -25.10
CA ILE A 216 20.48 -4.74 -24.90
C ILE A 216 19.63 -5.23 -26.08
N ARG A 217 20.12 -5.12 -27.33
CA ARG A 217 19.44 -5.63 -28.55
C ARG A 217 19.28 -7.14 -28.59
N ILE A 218 20.06 -7.91 -27.84
CA ILE A 218 19.83 -9.36 -27.69
C ILE A 218 18.47 -9.60 -27.01
N PHE A 219 18.08 -8.71 -26.09
CA PHE A 219 16.88 -8.83 -25.27
C PHE A 219 15.73 -7.92 -25.75
N TYR A 220 16.06 -6.74 -26.29
CA TYR A 220 15.09 -5.73 -26.76
C TYR A 220 15.32 -5.47 -28.24
N LYS A 221 14.49 -6.04 -29.08
CA LYS A 221 14.68 -5.91 -30.54
C LYS A 221 14.44 -4.50 -31.06
N ASN A 222 13.39 -3.82 -30.59
CA ASN A 222 12.94 -2.56 -31.17
C ASN A 222 12.81 -1.41 -30.16
N ALA A 223 12.35 -1.68 -28.94
CA ALA A 223 12.09 -0.65 -27.94
C ALA A 223 12.25 -1.19 -26.51
N ILE A 224 12.53 -0.29 -25.56
CA ILE A 224 12.51 -0.57 -24.13
C ILE A 224 11.19 -0.06 -23.60
N THR A 225 10.38 -0.95 -23.05
CA THR A 225 9.13 -0.59 -22.41
C THR A 225 9.32 -0.47 -20.89
N TYR A 226 8.89 0.64 -20.36
CA TYR A 226 8.85 0.93 -18.93
C TYR A 226 7.45 1.40 -18.59
N SER A 227 6.77 0.76 -17.68
CA SER A 227 5.46 1.18 -17.25
C SER A 227 5.30 1.16 -15.73
N ILE A 228 4.48 2.06 -15.23
CA ILE A 228 4.13 2.16 -13.82
C ILE A 228 2.62 2.22 -13.69
N CYS A 229 2.06 1.29 -12.92
CA CYS A 229 0.66 1.30 -12.52
C CYS A 229 0.55 1.80 -11.08
N TYR A 230 -0.18 2.87 -10.86
CA TYR A 230 -0.47 3.41 -9.53
C TYR A 230 -1.87 3.02 -9.08
N TRP A 231 -1.99 2.66 -7.79
CA TRP A 231 -3.23 2.39 -7.09
C TRP A 231 -3.35 3.31 -5.88
N TYR A 232 -4.46 4.02 -5.73
CA TYR A 232 -4.78 4.91 -4.60
C TYR A 232 -3.75 6.02 -4.32
N GLY A 233 -2.71 6.16 -5.13
CA GLY A 233 -1.57 7.05 -4.85
C GLY A 233 -0.58 6.54 -3.79
N SER A 234 -0.78 5.34 -3.25
CA SER A 234 0.07 4.72 -2.21
C SER A 234 0.76 3.42 -2.64
N ILE A 235 0.40 2.89 -3.80
CA ILE A 235 1.02 1.68 -4.35
C ILE A 235 1.43 1.96 -5.79
N GLY A 236 2.71 1.80 -6.09
CA GLY A 236 3.28 1.88 -7.43
C GLY A 236 3.82 0.53 -7.87
N ILE A 237 3.48 0.10 -9.08
CA ILE A 237 3.95 -1.15 -9.67
C ILE A 237 4.72 -0.85 -10.94
N VAL A 238 6.02 -0.92 -10.85
CA VAL A 238 6.94 -0.75 -11.98
C VAL A 238 7.06 -2.07 -12.73
N THR A 239 6.82 -2.06 -14.03
CA THR A 239 7.02 -3.19 -14.92
C THR A 239 8.24 -2.93 -15.81
N LEU A 240 9.20 -3.84 -15.76
CA LEU A 240 10.46 -3.78 -16.47
C LEU A 240 10.73 -5.10 -17.17
N GLY A 241 11.42 -5.04 -18.29
CA GLY A 241 11.89 -6.22 -19.01
C GLY A 241 11.48 -6.23 -20.48
N PRO A 242 12.07 -7.10 -21.30
CA PRO A 242 11.65 -7.34 -22.67
C PRO A 242 10.28 -8.03 -22.69
N ASP A 243 9.53 -7.90 -23.80
CA ASP A 243 8.16 -8.40 -23.94
C ASP A 243 7.96 -9.88 -23.60
N PHE A 244 9.00 -10.70 -23.78
CA PHE A 244 8.97 -12.13 -23.45
C PHE A 244 9.22 -12.42 -21.96
N PHE A 245 9.64 -11.40 -21.19
CA PHE A 245 10.00 -11.58 -19.80
C PHE A 245 9.87 -10.26 -19.00
N HIS A 246 8.82 -10.15 -18.22
CA HIS A 246 8.63 -9.00 -17.33
C HIS A 246 8.89 -9.37 -15.87
N VAL A 247 9.52 -8.43 -15.17
CA VAL A 247 9.58 -8.38 -13.71
C VAL A 247 8.81 -7.16 -13.25
N HIS A 248 8.02 -7.34 -12.21
CA HIS A 248 7.23 -6.28 -11.63
C HIS A 248 7.74 -5.98 -10.22
N MET A 249 8.00 -4.72 -9.95
CA MET A 249 8.37 -4.23 -8.62
C MET A 249 7.20 -3.42 -8.06
N MET A 250 6.53 -3.97 -7.06
CA MET A 250 5.50 -3.26 -6.32
C MET A 250 6.15 -2.55 -5.13
N VAL A 251 5.96 -1.26 -5.04
CA VAL A 251 6.32 -0.42 -3.90
C VAL A 251 5.02 0.02 -3.25
N ALA A 252 4.71 -0.51 -2.09
CA ALA A 252 3.53 -0.17 -1.32
C ALA A 252 3.95 0.66 -0.10
N VAL A 253 3.45 1.87 -0.01
CA VAL A 253 3.82 2.85 1.02
C VAL A 253 2.61 3.25 1.84
N ARG A 254 2.88 3.67 3.07
CA ARG A 254 1.89 4.27 3.96
C ARG A 254 2.51 5.39 4.79
N LEU A 255 1.68 6.32 5.21
CA LEU A 255 2.12 7.37 6.11
C LEU A 255 2.40 6.78 7.50
N HIS A 256 3.55 7.10 8.03
CA HIS A 256 4.02 6.73 9.37
C HIS A 256 4.12 7.97 10.26
N GLU A 257 4.24 7.79 11.56
CA GLU A 257 4.35 8.88 12.53
C GLU A 257 5.43 9.90 12.15
N GLY A 258 5.15 11.17 12.41
CA GLY A 258 6.04 12.27 12.08
C GLY A 258 6.10 12.63 10.60
N GLY A 259 5.08 12.25 9.80
CA GLY A 259 5.04 12.57 8.36
C GLY A 259 5.98 11.74 7.49
N LYS A 260 6.54 10.67 8.04
CA LYS A 260 7.47 9.76 7.34
C LYS A 260 6.70 8.76 6.48
N THR A 261 7.40 8.16 5.54
CA THR A 261 6.92 7.02 4.77
C THR A 261 7.46 5.73 5.32
N GLU A 262 6.58 4.78 5.57
CA GLU A 262 6.92 3.37 5.75
C GLU A 262 6.53 2.61 4.50
N GLY A 263 7.43 1.81 3.95
CA GLY A 263 7.22 1.12 2.69
C GLY A 263 7.70 -0.32 2.65
N GLN A 264 7.02 -1.10 1.81
CA GLN A 264 7.33 -2.49 1.52
C GLN A 264 7.53 -2.68 0.02
N VAL A 265 8.62 -3.35 -0.36
CA VAL A 265 8.92 -3.67 -1.76
C VAL A 265 8.72 -5.16 -2.00
N LEU A 266 7.96 -5.47 -3.04
CA LEU A 266 7.71 -6.83 -3.53
C LEU A 266 8.21 -6.95 -4.97
N LEU A 267 8.88 -8.05 -5.28
CA LEU A 267 9.27 -8.39 -6.65
C LEU A 267 8.43 -9.55 -7.13
N MET A 268 7.90 -9.45 -8.33
CA MET A 268 6.96 -10.42 -8.89
C MET A 268 7.33 -10.76 -10.33
N THR A 269 7.11 -12.01 -10.71
CA THR A 269 7.18 -12.47 -12.11
C THR A 269 6.14 -13.54 -12.34
N LYS A 270 5.72 -13.71 -13.61
CA LYS A 270 4.78 -14.77 -13.99
C LYS A 270 5.30 -16.13 -13.57
N LYS A 271 4.47 -16.92 -12.90
CA LYS A 271 4.82 -18.29 -12.49
C LYS A 271 5.05 -19.17 -13.71
N ARG A 272 6.17 -19.89 -13.73
CA ARG A 272 6.54 -20.86 -14.77
C ARG A 272 6.34 -22.28 -14.25
N LYS A 273 5.88 -23.18 -15.11
CA LYS A 273 5.63 -24.57 -14.75
C LYS A 273 6.93 -25.39 -14.65
N GLY A 274 6.92 -26.41 -13.80
CA GLY A 274 8.00 -27.37 -13.63
C GLY A 274 9.21 -26.84 -12.85
N ILE A 275 10.13 -27.76 -12.52
CA ILE A 275 11.28 -27.46 -11.67
C ILE A 275 12.24 -26.45 -12.29
N PHE A 276 12.46 -26.53 -13.60
CA PHE A 276 13.31 -25.57 -14.34
C PHE A 276 12.68 -24.18 -14.37
N GLY A 277 11.34 -24.08 -14.54
CA GLY A 277 10.62 -22.81 -14.47
C GLY A 277 10.70 -22.19 -13.09
N TRP A 278 10.54 -22.98 -12.05
CA TRP A 278 10.72 -22.55 -10.67
C TRP A 278 12.14 -22.04 -10.39
N LEU A 279 13.18 -22.81 -10.77
CA LEU A 279 14.57 -22.40 -10.57
C LEU A 279 14.90 -21.11 -11.33
N TYR A 280 14.44 -21.01 -12.58
CA TYR A 280 14.59 -19.81 -13.40
C TYR A 280 14.00 -18.58 -12.71
N ASN A 281 12.74 -18.65 -12.23
CA ASN A 281 12.10 -17.53 -11.54
C ASN A 281 12.83 -17.14 -10.26
N ARG A 282 13.36 -18.12 -9.51
CA ARG A 282 14.19 -17.87 -8.31
C ARG A 282 15.45 -17.07 -8.64
N VAL A 283 16.18 -17.47 -9.68
CA VAL A 283 17.39 -16.78 -10.12
C VAL A 283 17.06 -15.36 -10.58
N VAL A 284 16.01 -15.21 -11.38
CA VAL A 284 15.58 -13.90 -11.85
C VAL A 284 15.19 -12.98 -10.72
N LEU A 285 14.32 -13.43 -9.79
CA LEU A 285 13.93 -12.61 -8.66
C LEU A 285 15.13 -12.25 -7.76
N TRP A 286 16.12 -13.15 -7.64
CA TRP A 286 17.36 -12.87 -6.92
C TRP A 286 18.20 -11.79 -7.62
N LEU A 287 18.40 -11.88 -8.95
CA LEU A 287 19.10 -10.85 -9.73
C LEU A 287 18.38 -9.50 -9.68
N THR A 288 17.05 -9.53 -9.81
CA THR A 288 16.22 -8.31 -9.71
C THR A 288 16.34 -7.67 -8.32
N LYS A 289 16.44 -8.49 -7.27
CA LYS A 289 16.66 -8.00 -5.91
C LYS A 289 17.96 -7.21 -5.77
N ILE A 290 19.03 -7.67 -6.40
CA ILE A 290 20.32 -6.98 -6.40
C ILE A 290 20.22 -5.66 -7.18
N ALA A 291 19.61 -5.69 -8.37
CA ALA A 291 19.42 -4.50 -9.20
C ALA A 291 18.53 -3.46 -8.51
N ALA A 292 17.40 -3.87 -7.94
CA ALA A 292 16.50 -2.99 -7.20
C ALA A 292 17.19 -2.30 -6.03
N LYS A 293 18.04 -3.02 -5.28
CA LYS A 293 18.83 -2.42 -4.19
C LYS A 293 19.73 -1.29 -4.68
N TYR A 294 20.39 -1.48 -5.81
CA TYR A 294 21.26 -0.46 -6.40
C TYR A 294 20.47 0.80 -6.79
N PHE A 295 19.32 0.66 -7.44
CA PHE A 295 18.46 1.79 -7.80
C PHE A 295 17.94 2.52 -6.55
N LEU A 296 17.39 1.80 -5.59
CA LEU A 296 16.84 2.38 -4.36
C LEU A 296 17.88 3.15 -3.52
N MET A 297 19.16 2.77 -3.56
CA MET A 297 20.21 3.50 -2.82
C MET A 297 20.41 4.93 -3.32
N GLY A 298 20.29 5.18 -4.63
CA GLY A 298 20.32 6.53 -5.20
C GLY A 298 19.15 7.39 -4.74
N ASP A 299 17.96 6.82 -4.75
CA ASP A 299 16.72 7.48 -4.40
C ASP A 299 16.64 7.83 -2.90
N ILE A 300 17.07 6.92 -2.03
CA ILE A 300 17.04 7.12 -0.57
C ILE A 300 17.75 8.42 -0.18
N LYS A 301 18.91 8.71 -0.77
CA LYS A 301 19.68 9.92 -0.46
C LYS A 301 18.89 11.20 -0.74
N ILE A 302 18.14 11.24 -1.82
CA ILE A 302 17.29 12.37 -2.21
C ILE A 302 16.06 12.43 -1.31
N LEU A 303 15.35 11.31 -1.18
CA LEU A 303 14.09 11.22 -0.44
C LEU A 303 14.24 11.50 1.07
N GLN A 304 15.42 11.30 1.65
CA GLN A 304 15.69 11.63 3.05
C GLN A 304 15.80 13.13 3.33
N THR A 305 16.12 13.95 2.33
CA THR A 305 16.46 15.37 2.49
C THR A 305 15.54 16.31 1.73
N ILE A 306 14.72 15.78 0.81
CA ILE A 306 13.85 16.60 -0.03
C ILE A 306 12.75 17.28 0.80
N GLN A 307 12.60 18.59 0.57
CA GLN A 307 11.44 19.37 1.00
C GLN A 307 10.61 19.66 -0.26
N PHE A 308 9.76 18.70 -0.62
CA PHE A 308 9.04 18.77 -1.88
C PHE A 308 8.12 19.98 -1.95
N ASP A 309 8.38 20.85 -2.91
CA ASP A 309 7.54 22.00 -3.27
C ASP A 309 7.72 22.31 -4.76
N LEU A 310 6.74 21.92 -5.59
CA LEU A 310 6.79 22.08 -7.04
C LEU A 310 6.35 23.51 -7.44
N LYS A 311 7.22 24.51 -7.24
CA LYS A 311 6.94 25.92 -7.52
C LYS A 311 7.02 26.28 -9.00
N THR A 312 7.89 25.60 -9.76
CA THR A 312 8.20 25.96 -11.14
C THR A 312 8.15 24.72 -12.04
N PRO A 313 6.94 24.16 -12.27
CA PRO A 313 6.80 23.00 -13.14
C PRO A 313 7.19 23.34 -14.58
N ILE A 314 7.90 22.42 -15.22
CA ILE A 314 8.25 22.50 -16.65
C ILE A 314 7.54 21.38 -17.42
N LYS A 315 7.61 21.40 -18.75
CA LYS A 315 6.86 20.46 -19.60
C LYS A 315 7.13 18.99 -19.27
N VAL A 316 8.34 18.65 -18.90
CA VAL A 316 8.74 17.26 -18.56
C VAL A 316 8.14 16.77 -17.24
N ASP A 317 7.67 17.69 -16.37
CA ASP A 317 7.00 17.36 -15.09
C ASP A 317 5.49 17.06 -15.27
N GLN A 318 4.99 17.05 -16.51
CA GLN A 318 3.57 16.78 -16.79
C GLN A 318 3.07 15.47 -16.15
N PRO A 319 3.80 14.34 -16.16
CA PRO A 319 3.37 13.13 -15.48
C PRO A 319 3.22 13.30 -13.97
N ILE A 320 4.12 14.06 -13.34
CA ILE A 320 4.04 14.40 -11.90
C ILE A 320 2.76 15.19 -11.60
N MET A 321 2.46 16.22 -12.41
CA MET A 321 1.24 17.02 -12.27
C MET A 321 -0.03 16.15 -12.46
N GLN A 322 0.00 15.22 -13.40
CA GLN A 322 -1.11 14.29 -13.63
C GLN A 322 -1.31 13.34 -12.44
N PHE A 323 -0.23 12.86 -11.85
CA PHE A 323 -0.29 12.04 -10.65
C PHE A 323 -0.81 12.82 -9.43
N ILE A 324 -0.34 14.05 -9.22
CA ILE A 324 -0.86 14.94 -8.18
C ILE A 324 -2.38 15.08 -8.32
N ASN A 325 -2.85 15.43 -9.53
CA ASN A 325 -4.28 15.56 -9.80
C ASN A 325 -5.09 14.27 -9.57
N HIS A 326 -4.48 13.11 -9.83
CA HIS A 326 -5.10 11.81 -9.53
C HIS A 326 -5.24 11.59 -8.02
N VAL A 327 -4.20 11.87 -7.24
CA VAL A 327 -4.20 11.76 -5.78
C VAL A 327 -5.23 12.71 -5.15
N GLU A 328 -5.35 13.93 -5.66
CA GLU A 328 -6.33 14.91 -5.18
C GLU A 328 -7.80 14.48 -5.38
N LYS A 329 -8.06 13.64 -6.37
CA LYS A 329 -9.40 13.08 -6.64
C LYS A 329 -9.75 11.88 -5.75
N GLN A 330 -8.76 11.26 -5.11
CA GLN A 330 -9.01 10.09 -4.27
C GLN A 330 -9.86 10.44 -3.05
N GLN A 331 -10.66 9.48 -2.63
CA GLN A 331 -11.51 9.63 -1.47
C GLN A 331 -10.66 9.72 -0.20
N SER A 332 -10.95 10.72 0.63
CA SER A 332 -10.33 10.82 1.94
C SER A 332 -10.86 9.72 2.85
N LEU A 333 -9.94 9.14 3.62
CA LEU A 333 -10.24 8.11 4.59
C LEU A 333 -11.22 8.62 5.66
N MET A 334 -12.14 7.76 6.10
CA MET A 334 -13.07 8.05 7.19
C MET A 334 -12.38 8.36 8.54
N TRP A 335 -11.12 7.95 8.72
CA TRP A 335 -10.34 8.26 9.92
C TRP A 335 -9.89 9.73 9.97
N GLY A 336 -9.88 10.45 8.81
CA GLY A 336 -9.54 11.86 8.75
C GLY A 336 -8.05 12.13 8.95
N THR A 337 -7.73 12.89 10.00
CA THR A 337 -6.36 13.21 10.44
C THR A 337 -5.89 12.26 11.54
N TRP A 338 -4.57 12.30 11.84
CA TRP A 338 -4.03 11.63 13.03
C TRP A 338 -4.76 12.03 14.34
N GLN A 339 -5.14 13.30 14.46
CA GLN A 339 -5.85 13.82 15.63
C GLN A 339 -7.29 13.31 15.67
N GLU A 340 -7.98 13.31 14.53
CA GLU A 340 -9.35 12.79 14.41
C GLU A 340 -9.40 11.27 14.57
N ALA A 341 -8.39 10.53 14.08
CA ALA A 341 -8.27 9.11 14.32
C ALA A 341 -8.18 8.82 15.83
N ARG A 342 -7.31 9.54 16.54
CA ARG A 342 -7.19 9.42 18.01
C ARG A 342 -8.43 9.87 18.77
N SER A 343 -9.10 10.95 18.35
CA SER A 343 -10.31 11.43 19.02
C SER A 343 -11.50 10.49 18.82
N ARG A 344 -11.65 9.91 17.62
CA ARG A 344 -12.71 8.90 17.37
C ARG A 344 -12.48 7.62 18.18
N ASP A 345 -11.25 7.18 18.32
CA ASP A 345 -10.93 6.05 19.20
C ASP A 345 -11.21 6.36 20.69
N LEU A 346 -11.15 7.63 21.08
CA LEU A 346 -11.57 8.09 22.41
C LEU A 346 -13.09 8.28 22.52
N GLU A 347 -13.77 8.71 21.46
CA GLU A 347 -15.23 8.93 21.42
C GLU A 347 -16.01 7.62 21.20
N SER A 348 -15.41 6.59 20.60
CA SER A 348 -16.00 5.25 20.51
C SER A 348 -16.07 4.54 21.86
N LYS A 349 -15.45 5.10 22.90
CA LYS A 349 -15.71 4.71 24.28
C LYS A 349 -17.16 5.05 24.62
N PRO A 350 -18.00 4.09 25.04
CA PRO A 350 -19.40 4.36 25.37
C PRO A 350 -19.46 5.47 26.42
N LYS A 351 -20.15 6.56 26.09
CA LYS A 351 -20.43 7.61 27.05
C LYS A 351 -21.14 6.96 28.24
N ARG A 352 -20.72 7.29 29.45
CA ARG A 352 -21.27 6.83 30.74
C ARG A 352 -22.80 6.98 30.85
N GLU A 353 -23.45 7.78 30.01
CA GLU A 353 -24.88 8.09 30.03
C GLU A 353 -25.79 6.95 29.53
N ARG A 354 -25.29 5.93 28.83
CA ARG A 354 -26.12 4.79 28.39
C ARG A 354 -26.33 3.67 29.42
N TRP A 355 -25.60 3.70 30.53
CA TRP A 355 -25.66 2.64 31.54
C TRP A 355 -26.73 2.87 32.61
N GLN A 356 -27.27 4.10 32.74
CA GLN A 356 -28.30 4.41 33.74
C GLN A 356 -29.68 3.93 33.31
N ASP A 357 -29.94 3.82 31.98
CA ASP A 357 -31.28 3.44 31.50
C ASP A 357 -31.51 1.92 31.45
N THR A 358 -30.46 1.10 31.53
CA THR A 358 -30.58 -0.37 31.54
C THR A 358 -30.68 -0.99 32.91
N MET A 359 -30.35 -0.26 33.97
CA MET A 359 -30.46 -0.76 35.35
C MET A 359 -31.75 -0.35 36.09
N SER A 360 -32.67 0.37 35.42
CA SER A 360 -33.92 0.82 36.03
C SER A 360 -35.14 -0.01 35.67
N ASN A 361 -34.98 -1.14 34.96
CA ASN A 361 -36.08 -2.01 34.54
C ASN A 361 -35.89 -3.49 34.94
N ASP A 362 -35.31 -3.75 36.10
CA ASP A 362 -35.40 -5.05 36.80
C ASP A 362 -35.96 -4.84 38.21
#